data_67ba851cfab22d32bf65f83b64faf77d
#
_entry.id   67ba851cfab22d32bf65f83b64faf77d
#
_cell.length_a   1.000
_cell.length_b   1.000
_cell.length_c   1.000
_cell.angle_alpha   90.00
_cell.angle_beta   90.00
_cell.angle_gamma   90.00
#
_symmetry.space_group_name_H-M   'P 1'
#
loop_
_entity.id
_entity.type
_entity.pdbx_description
1 polymer ?
#
loop_
_entity_poly.entity_id
_entity_poly.type
_entity_poly.pdbx_seq_one_letter_code
_entity_poly.pdbx_strand_id
1 'polypeptide(L)'
;MENQATEPIIEFLDVKKEYFLYKNEKARFKAIFTKNRGVKKHPALKGVSFKIYPGESVGIIGKNGAGKSTILKMITGVSFPNSGTITVRGKVAALLELTAGFSLDMTGMENIYLKGYLLGLNDDQIKEIEQDIIDFADLGEYIDQPVRTYSSGMKMRLGFAININIKPDILVVDEALSVGDADFQKK
;
A
#
# COMPACT_ATOMS: atom_id res chain seq x y z
N MET A 1 -10.60 37.94 -0.92
CA MET A 1 -10.68 36.48 -0.81
C MET A 1 -9.27 35.99 -1.09
N GLU A 2 -8.50 35.73 -0.04
CA GLU A 2 -7.18 35.16 -0.17
C GLU A 2 -7.30 33.75 -0.74
N ASN A 3 -6.64 33.55 -1.86
CA ASN A 3 -6.51 32.25 -2.51
C ASN A 3 -5.64 31.38 -1.59
N GLN A 4 -6.24 30.62 -0.68
CA GLN A 4 -5.53 29.61 0.10
C GLN A 4 -5.01 28.62 -0.93
N ALA A 5 -3.72 28.72 -1.25
CA ALA A 5 -3.03 27.76 -2.09
C ALA A 5 -3.22 26.40 -1.43
N THR A 6 -4.04 25.53 -2.06
CA THR A 6 -4.32 24.19 -1.56
C THR A 6 -2.99 23.44 -1.42
N GLU A 7 -2.65 22.99 -0.22
CA GLU A 7 -1.41 22.24 -0.01
C GLU A 7 -1.47 20.89 -0.75
N PRO A 8 -0.37 20.45 -1.37
CA PRO A 8 -0.34 19.15 -2.02
C PRO A 8 -0.49 18.04 -0.98
N ILE A 9 -1.31 17.04 -1.29
CA ILE A 9 -1.49 15.86 -0.44
C ILE A 9 -0.29 14.90 -0.58
N ILE A 10 0.35 14.87 -1.75
CA ILE A 10 1.61 14.17 -2.01
C ILE A 10 2.59 15.14 -2.66
N GLU A 11 3.82 15.19 -2.14
CA GLU A 11 4.91 15.98 -2.72
C GLU A 11 6.20 15.19 -2.75
N PHE A 12 6.81 15.11 -3.94
CA PHE A 12 8.14 14.56 -4.19
C PHE A 12 9.05 15.70 -4.63
N LEU A 13 10.24 15.83 -3.99
CA LEU A 13 11.24 16.84 -4.32
C LEU A 13 12.61 16.19 -4.52
N ASP A 14 13.10 16.16 -5.76
CA ASP A 14 14.40 15.58 -6.20
C ASP A 14 14.65 14.18 -5.62
N VAL A 15 13.61 13.33 -5.64
CA VAL A 15 13.65 12.00 -5.02
C VAL A 15 14.51 11.05 -5.85
N LYS A 16 15.54 10.47 -5.21
CA LYS A 16 16.43 9.47 -5.79
C LYS A 16 16.34 8.17 -5.02
N LYS A 17 16.34 7.06 -5.74
CA LYS A 17 16.36 5.71 -5.18
C LYS A 17 17.29 4.81 -5.95
N GLU A 18 18.20 4.18 -5.21
CA GLU A 18 19.10 3.13 -5.72
C GLU A 18 18.90 1.84 -4.94
N TYR A 19 18.91 0.73 -5.63
CA TYR A 19 18.94 -0.60 -5.02
C TYR A 19 20.32 -1.23 -5.21
N PHE A 20 20.79 -1.93 -4.17
CA PHE A 20 22.03 -2.69 -4.22
C PHE A 20 21.73 -4.12 -4.70
N LEU A 21 22.41 -4.55 -5.76
CA LEU A 21 22.26 -5.88 -6.33
C LEU A 21 23.39 -6.78 -5.81
N TYR A 22 23.05 -7.69 -4.89
CA TYR A 22 23.98 -8.66 -4.33
C TYR A 22 23.93 -9.96 -5.12
N LYS A 23 25.11 -10.56 -5.44
CA LYS A 23 25.17 -11.83 -6.16
C LYS A 23 24.67 -13.01 -5.33
N ASN A 24 24.82 -12.96 -4.02
CA ASN A 24 24.39 -13.98 -3.06
C ASN A 24 24.35 -13.40 -1.64
N GLU A 25 23.82 -14.18 -0.68
CA GLU A 25 23.72 -13.76 0.72
C GLU A 25 25.09 -13.47 1.36
N LYS A 26 26.12 -14.27 1.04
CA LYS A 26 27.49 -14.03 1.54
C LYS A 26 28.03 -12.67 1.09
N ALA A 27 27.76 -12.27 -0.17
CA ALA A 27 28.12 -10.97 -0.69
C ALA A 27 27.36 -9.85 0.03
N ARG A 28 26.08 -10.06 0.38
CA ARG A 28 25.27 -9.13 1.16
C ARG A 28 25.85 -8.94 2.56
N PHE A 29 26.20 -10.03 3.25
CA PHE A 29 26.84 -9.98 4.57
C PHE A 29 28.19 -9.21 4.53
N LYS A 30 29.04 -9.52 3.56
CA LYS A 30 30.32 -8.83 3.38
C LYS A 30 30.15 -7.33 3.09
N ALA A 31 29.11 -6.97 2.37
CA ALA A 31 28.80 -5.59 2.00
C ALA A 31 28.44 -4.70 3.21
N ILE A 32 27.91 -5.27 4.30
CA ILE A 32 27.65 -4.56 5.55
C ILE A 32 28.95 -3.98 6.13
N PHE A 33 30.02 -4.78 6.15
CA PHE A 33 31.32 -4.36 6.68
C PHE A 33 32.11 -3.46 5.71
N THR A 34 31.85 -3.56 4.42
CA THR A 34 32.55 -2.78 3.38
C THR A 34 31.76 -1.52 2.96
N LYS A 35 30.68 -1.16 3.66
CA LYS A 35 29.77 -0.04 3.31
C LYS A 35 29.35 -0.11 1.83
N ASN A 36 28.99 -1.30 1.34
CA ASN A 36 28.58 -1.57 -0.05
C ASN A 36 29.63 -1.22 -1.13
N ARG A 37 30.93 -1.11 -0.78
CA ARG A 37 31.98 -0.87 -1.79
C ARG A 37 32.05 -2.05 -2.77
N GLY A 38 31.99 -1.73 -4.07
CA GLY A 38 32.03 -2.74 -5.15
C GLY A 38 30.71 -3.49 -5.42
N VAL A 39 29.60 -3.12 -4.76
CA VAL A 39 28.28 -3.67 -5.07
C VAL A 39 27.66 -2.90 -6.22
N LYS A 40 27.07 -3.62 -7.19
CA LYS A 40 26.39 -3.01 -8.33
C LYS A 40 25.13 -2.28 -7.83
N LYS A 41 25.05 -1.00 -8.18
CA LYS A 41 23.87 -0.17 -7.90
C LYS A 41 22.93 -0.18 -9.10
N HIS A 42 21.64 -0.22 -8.82
CA HIS A 42 20.59 -0.07 -9.81
C HIS A 42 19.76 1.17 -9.46
N PRO A 43 19.88 2.28 -10.21
CA PRO A 43 19.09 3.47 -9.98
C PRO A 43 17.65 3.23 -10.42
N ALA A 44 16.71 3.25 -9.47
CA ALA A 44 15.28 3.12 -9.73
C ALA A 44 14.62 4.48 -9.96
N LEU A 45 15.05 5.52 -9.22
CA LEU A 45 14.62 6.90 -9.41
C LEU A 45 15.84 7.83 -9.45
N LYS A 46 15.83 8.80 -10.39
CA LYS A 46 16.98 9.65 -10.70
C LYS A 46 16.73 11.16 -10.46
N GLY A 47 15.96 11.50 -9.45
CA GLY A 47 15.58 12.88 -9.16
C GLY A 47 14.19 13.19 -9.71
N VAL A 48 13.17 12.57 -9.09
CA VAL A 48 11.77 12.73 -9.45
C VAL A 48 11.14 13.81 -8.57
N SER A 49 10.45 14.77 -9.21
CA SER A 49 9.71 15.82 -8.52
C SER A 49 8.31 15.95 -9.12
N PHE A 50 7.31 15.91 -8.27
CA PHE A 50 5.91 16.17 -8.63
C PHE A 50 5.10 16.49 -7.38
N LYS A 51 3.89 17.03 -7.60
CA LYS A 51 2.89 17.30 -6.56
C LYS A 51 1.56 16.73 -7.01
N ILE A 52 0.80 16.22 -6.05
CA ILE A 52 -0.59 15.79 -6.24
C ILE A 52 -1.45 16.52 -5.21
N TYR A 53 -2.57 17.03 -5.65
CA TYR A 53 -3.48 17.79 -4.80
C TYR A 53 -4.71 16.96 -4.44
N PRO A 54 -5.43 17.31 -3.34
CA PRO A 54 -6.67 16.63 -2.99
C PRO A 54 -7.67 16.60 -4.15
N GLY A 55 -8.31 15.43 -4.35
CA GLY A 55 -9.29 15.23 -5.42
C GLY A 55 -8.70 14.91 -6.80
N GLU A 56 -7.37 14.91 -6.96
CA GLU A 56 -6.75 14.52 -8.23
C GLU A 56 -6.65 12.99 -8.37
N SER A 57 -6.88 12.52 -9.61
CA SER A 57 -6.59 11.14 -10.03
C SER A 57 -5.38 11.14 -10.94
N VAL A 58 -4.31 10.45 -10.55
CA VAL A 58 -3.02 10.46 -11.25
C VAL A 58 -2.60 9.05 -11.67
N GLY A 59 -2.32 8.87 -12.96
CA GLY A 59 -1.78 7.63 -13.52
C GLY A 59 -0.26 7.70 -13.70
N ILE A 60 0.47 6.69 -13.20
CA ILE A 60 1.91 6.55 -13.41
C ILE A 60 2.16 5.56 -14.56
N ILE A 61 2.58 6.07 -15.70
CA ILE A 61 2.79 5.27 -16.92
C ILE A 61 4.29 5.13 -17.21
N GLY A 62 4.70 3.96 -17.69
CA GLY A 62 6.09 3.71 -18.06
C GLY A 62 6.38 2.23 -18.30
N LYS A 63 7.54 1.95 -18.90
CA LYS A 63 8.02 0.57 -19.15
C LYS A 63 8.26 -0.18 -17.83
N ASN A 64 8.33 -1.53 -17.90
CA ASN A 64 8.73 -2.33 -16.76
C ASN A 64 10.15 -1.92 -16.30
N GLY A 65 10.33 -1.76 -14.98
CA GLY A 65 11.58 -1.25 -14.40
C GLY A 65 11.75 0.28 -14.42
N ALA A 66 10.77 1.05 -14.91
CA ALA A 66 10.84 2.52 -14.90
C ALA A 66 10.71 3.18 -13.51
N GLY A 67 10.45 2.40 -12.46
CA GLY A 67 10.32 2.90 -11.09
C GLY A 67 8.90 3.12 -10.60
N LYS A 68 7.86 2.75 -11.38
CA LYS A 68 6.44 2.91 -10.99
C LYS A 68 6.14 2.35 -9.61
N SER A 69 6.37 1.05 -9.39
CA SER A 69 6.14 0.40 -8.11
C SER A 69 7.05 0.93 -6.99
N THR A 70 8.21 1.53 -7.34
CA THR A 70 9.07 2.19 -6.34
C THR A 70 8.43 3.47 -5.82
N ILE A 71 7.81 4.28 -6.69
CA ILE A 71 7.05 5.47 -6.29
C ILE A 71 5.87 5.08 -5.41
N LEU A 72 5.07 4.08 -5.83
CA LEU A 72 3.93 3.60 -5.05
C LEU A 72 4.35 3.12 -3.65
N LYS A 73 5.42 2.32 -3.56
CA LYS A 73 5.99 1.87 -2.27
C LYS A 73 6.51 3.00 -1.39
N MET A 74 6.89 4.13 -1.97
CA MET A 74 7.29 5.31 -1.20
C MET A 74 6.08 6.10 -0.69
N ILE A 75 5.02 6.22 -1.47
CA ILE A 75 3.76 6.85 -1.05
C ILE A 75 3.16 6.06 0.12
N THR A 76 3.23 4.72 0.08
CA THR A 76 2.72 3.84 1.14
C THR A 76 3.66 3.68 2.34
N GLY A 77 4.83 4.34 2.35
CA GLY A 77 5.80 4.26 3.45
C GLY A 77 6.58 2.94 3.53
N VAL A 78 6.40 2.00 2.59
CA VAL A 78 7.13 0.72 2.55
C VAL A 78 8.59 0.91 2.12
N SER A 79 8.90 1.98 1.40
CA SER A 79 10.27 2.29 0.94
C SER A 79 10.59 3.76 1.15
N PHE A 80 11.85 4.05 1.46
CA PHE A 80 12.33 5.41 1.68
C PHE A 80 13.34 5.83 0.61
N PRO A 81 13.43 7.14 0.28
CA PRO A 81 14.39 7.65 -0.68
C PRO A 81 15.82 7.56 -0.16
N ASN A 82 16.81 7.53 -1.08
CA ASN A 82 18.23 7.70 -0.73
C ASN A 82 18.61 9.20 -0.61
N SER A 83 17.93 10.06 -1.37
CA SER A 83 18.01 11.52 -1.27
C SER A 83 16.74 12.16 -1.81
N GLY A 84 16.53 13.44 -1.53
CA GLY A 84 15.30 14.16 -1.78
C GLY A 84 14.30 13.99 -0.64
N THR A 85 13.13 14.61 -0.77
CA THR A 85 12.10 14.62 0.26
C THR A 85 10.78 14.13 -0.30
N ILE A 86 10.07 13.35 0.51
CA ILE A 86 8.71 12.89 0.22
C ILE A 86 7.84 13.35 1.38
N THR A 87 6.76 14.04 1.05
CA THR A 87 5.72 14.40 2.01
C THR A 87 4.41 13.78 1.56
N VAL A 88 3.77 13.03 2.45
CA VAL A 88 2.44 12.43 2.24
C VAL A 88 1.58 12.86 3.42
N ARG A 89 0.43 13.47 3.14
CA ARG A 89 -0.50 14.00 4.14
C ARG A 89 -1.81 13.22 4.07
N GLY A 90 -2.28 12.74 5.21
CA GLY A 90 -3.52 11.98 5.32
C GLY A 90 -3.33 10.46 5.38
N LYS A 91 -4.45 9.76 5.42
CA LYS A 91 -4.49 8.28 5.51
C LYS A 91 -4.30 7.67 4.14
N VAL A 92 -3.33 6.77 4.02
CA VAL A 92 -3.04 6.05 2.76
C VAL A 92 -3.59 4.64 2.86
N ALA A 93 -4.47 4.26 1.93
CA ALA A 93 -4.81 2.86 1.68
C ALA A 93 -4.14 2.38 0.40
N ALA A 94 -3.57 1.18 0.44
CA ALA A 94 -2.88 0.59 -0.69
C ALA A 94 -3.53 -0.73 -1.08
N LEU A 95 -3.96 -0.84 -2.31
CA LEU A 95 -4.46 -2.10 -2.88
C LEU A 95 -3.32 -3.00 -3.39
N LEU A 96 -2.06 -2.60 -3.20
CA LEU A 96 -0.85 -3.34 -3.58
C LEU A 96 -0.67 -4.65 -2.80
N GLU A 97 -1.05 -4.64 -1.53
CA GLU A 97 -0.85 -5.75 -0.60
C GLU A 97 -2.12 -5.89 0.28
N LEU A 98 -3.24 -6.28 -0.34
CA LEU A 98 -4.55 -6.35 0.31
C LEU A 98 -4.55 -7.21 1.59
N THR A 99 -3.76 -8.27 1.58
CA THR A 99 -3.68 -9.23 2.70
C THR A 99 -2.50 -8.95 3.65
N ALA A 100 -1.72 -7.88 3.40
CA ALA A 100 -0.66 -7.49 4.32
C ALA A 100 -1.24 -7.12 5.69
N GLY A 101 -0.59 -7.62 6.74
CA GLY A 101 -1.03 -7.42 8.12
C GLY A 101 -2.13 -8.37 8.60
N PHE A 102 -2.62 -9.30 7.76
CA PHE A 102 -3.53 -10.34 8.22
C PHE A 102 -2.83 -11.37 9.11
N SER A 103 -3.47 -11.71 10.22
CA SER A 103 -3.12 -12.89 11.01
C SER A 103 -3.91 -14.09 10.49
N LEU A 104 -3.21 -15.12 10.05
CA LEU A 104 -3.86 -16.32 9.50
C LEU A 104 -4.62 -17.12 10.55
N ASP A 105 -4.26 -17.01 11.82
CA ASP A 105 -4.89 -17.74 12.93
C ASP A 105 -6.10 -17.00 13.51
N MET A 106 -6.26 -15.73 13.22
CA MET A 106 -7.42 -14.93 13.58
C MET A 106 -8.55 -15.09 12.56
N THR A 107 -9.79 -14.88 13.00
CA THR A 107 -10.99 -14.87 12.16
C THR A 107 -10.98 -13.67 11.20
N GLY A 108 -11.90 -13.68 10.23
CA GLY A 108 -12.10 -12.52 9.35
C GLY A 108 -12.49 -11.28 10.14
N MET A 109 -13.40 -11.44 11.12
CA MET A 109 -13.81 -10.38 12.02
C MET A 109 -12.64 -9.79 12.80
N GLU A 110 -11.83 -10.63 13.45
CA GLU A 110 -10.65 -10.18 14.18
C GLU A 110 -9.62 -9.49 13.28
N ASN A 111 -9.49 -9.91 12.02
CA ASN A 111 -8.63 -9.26 11.04
C ASN A 111 -9.17 -7.90 10.58
N ILE A 112 -10.49 -7.66 10.57
CA ILE A 112 -11.08 -6.32 10.36
C ILE A 112 -10.56 -5.38 11.44
N TYR A 113 -10.65 -5.76 12.70
CA TYR A 113 -10.16 -4.95 13.82
C TYR A 113 -8.65 -4.77 13.79
N LEU A 114 -7.88 -5.86 13.61
CA LEU A 114 -6.43 -5.81 13.52
C LEU A 114 -5.97 -4.83 12.44
N LYS A 115 -6.57 -4.90 11.26
CA LYS A 115 -6.22 -4.02 10.14
C LYS A 115 -6.69 -2.58 10.38
N GLY A 116 -7.87 -2.40 10.98
CA GLY A 116 -8.36 -1.09 11.40
C GLY A 116 -7.37 -0.38 12.32
N TYR A 117 -6.88 -1.06 13.35
CA TYR A 117 -5.86 -0.51 14.26
C TYR A 117 -4.55 -0.18 13.55
N LEU A 118 -4.07 -1.06 12.65
CA LEU A 118 -2.87 -0.80 11.85
C LEU A 118 -3.01 0.44 10.96
N LEU A 119 -4.24 0.76 10.55
CA LEU A 119 -4.56 1.94 9.75
C LEU A 119 -4.95 3.17 10.61
N GLY A 120 -4.82 3.05 11.94
CA GLY A 120 -4.98 4.15 12.90
C GLY A 120 -6.41 4.44 13.31
N LEU A 121 -7.36 3.50 13.11
CA LEU A 121 -8.72 3.60 13.63
C LEU A 121 -8.79 3.15 15.09
N ASN A 122 -9.77 3.67 15.82
CA ASN A 122 -10.17 3.17 17.13
C ASN A 122 -11.39 2.24 17.03
N ASP A 123 -11.79 1.62 18.16
CA ASP A 123 -12.89 0.65 18.23
C ASP A 123 -14.21 1.21 17.69
N ASP A 124 -14.55 2.44 18.07
CA ASP A 124 -15.82 3.05 17.67
C ASP A 124 -15.86 3.30 16.15
N GLN A 125 -14.75 3.77 15.59
CA GLN A 125 -14.59 3.97 14.15
C GLN A 125 -14.65 2.66 13.36
N ILE A 126 -14.09 1.57 13.91
CA ILE A 126 -14.15 0.25 13.27
C ILE A 126 -15.59 -0.28 13.30
N LYS A 127 -16.29 -0.15 14.44
CA LYS A 127 -17.70 -0.55 14.58
C LYS A 127 -18.63 0.16 13.61
N GLU A 128 -18.37 1.44 13.32
CA GLU A 128 -19.18 2.21 12.36
C GLU A 128 -19.13 1.64 10.93
N ILE A 129 -17.98 1.03 10.56
CA ILE A 129 -17.77 0.51 9.20
C ILE A 129 -17.76 -1.02 9.12
N GLU A 130 -17.87 -1.70 10.25
CA GLU A 130 -17.77 -3.17 10.36
C GLU A 130 -18.80 -3.86 9.46
N GLN A 131 -20.07 -3.46 9.55
CA GLN A 131 -21.13 -4.09 8.78
C GLN A 131 -20.96 -3.85 7.28
N ASP A 132 -20.56 -2.64 6.87
CA ASP A 132 -20.30 -2.31 5.47
C ASP A 132 -19.16 -3.16 4.91
N ILE A 133 -18.13 -3.44 5.73
CA ILE A 133 -17.02 -4.33 5.35
C ILE A 133 -17.52 -5.77 5.15
N ILE A 134 -18.33 -6.28 6.09
CA ILE A 134 -18.86 -7.64 6.03
C ILE A 134 -19.73 -7.82 4.80
N ASP A 135 -20.65 -6.90 4.56
CA ASP A 135 -21.60 -6.93 3.43
C ASP A 135 -20.86 -6.83 2.10
N PHE A 136 -19.83 -5.97 2.03
CA PHE A 136 -19.04 -5.84 0.82
C PHE A 136 -18.17 -7.07 0.55
N ALA A 137 -17.52 -7.63 1.57
CA ALA A 137 -16.66 -8.80 1.45
C ALA A 137 -17.45 -10.05 1.05
N ASP A 138 -18.73 -10.14 1.47
CA ASP A 138 -19.67 -11.20 1.10
C ASP A 138 -19.08 -12.62 1.33
N LEU A 139 -18.62 -12.87 2.57
CA LEU A 139 -17.96 -14.09 2.97
C LEU A 139 -18.90 -15.07 3.70
N GLY A 140 -20.12 -14.63 4.04
CA GLY A 140 -21.08 -15.43 4.81
C GLY A 140 -20.49 -15.89 6.14
N GLU A 141 -20.75 -17.13 6.52
CA GLU A 141 -20.29 -17.72 7.79
C GLU A 141 -18.77 -17.82 7.92
N TYR A 142 -18.03 -17.65 6.81
CA TYR A 142 -16.56 -17.66 6.88
C TYR A 142 -15.98 -16.47 7.63
N ILE A 143 -16.76 -15.40 7.84
CA ILE A 143 -16.27 -14.22 8.59
C ILE A 143 -15.79 -14.58 10.01
N ASP A 144 -16.43 -15.60 10.60
CA ASP A 144 -16.12 -16.12 11.95
C ASP A 144 -15.09 -17.26 11.92
N GLN A 145 -14.57 -17.63 10.74
CA GLN A 145 -13.56 -18.67 10.60
C GLN A 145 -12.15 -18.07 10.50
N PRO A 146 -11.11 -18.81 10.94
CA PRO A 146 -9.72 -18.37 10.80
C PRO A 146 -9.34 -18.14 9.32
N VAL A 147 -8.64 -17.04 9.04
CA VAL A 147 -8.26 -16.62 7.67
C VAL A 147 -7.37 -17.65 6.97
N ARG A 148 -6.69 -18.55 7.69
CA ARG A 148 -5.95 -19.67 7.07
C ARG A 148 -6.86 -20.60 6.26
N THR A 149 -8.16 -20.68 6.57
CA THR A 149 -9.16 -21.52 5.86
C THR A 149 -9.68 -20.85 4.58
N TYR A 150 -9.40 -19.56 4.38
CA TYR A 150 -9.89 -18.79 3.25
C TYR A 150 -9.15 -19.14 1.97
N SER A 151 -9.88 -19.15 0.86
CA SER A 151 -9.28 -19.13 -0.47
C SER A 151 -8.52 -17.81 -0.69
N SER A 152 -7.67 -17.77 -1.71
CA SER A 152 -6.99 -16.51 -2.09
C SER A 152 -7.98 -15.40 -2.45
N GLY A 153 -9.07 -15.74 -3.16
CA GLY A 153 -10.13 -14.80 -3.51
C GLY A 153 -10.83 -14.23 -2.28
N MET A 154 -11.17 -15.07 -1.28
CA MET A 154 -11.81 -14.62 -0.04
C MET A 154 -10.90 -13.66 0.74
N LYS A 155 -9.60 -13.97 0.85
CA LYS A 155 -8.62 -13.07 1.48
C LYS A 155 -8.55 -11.72 0.78
N MET A 156 -8.54 -11.74 -0.56
CA MET A 156 -8.50 -10.53 -1.36
C MET A 156 -9.78 -9.70 -1.21
N ARG A 157 -10.97 -10.33 -1.22
CA ARG A 157 -12.25 -9.65 -1.00
C ARG A 157 -12.30 -8.98 0.36
N LEU A 158 -11.90 -9.69 1.42
CA LEU A 158 -11.85 -9.09 2.76
C LEU A 158 -10.87 -7.91 2.81
N GLY A 159 -9.65 -8.09 2.28
CA GLY A 159 -8.64 -7.04 2.27
C GLY A 159 -9.06 -5.81 1.48
N PHE A 160 -9.75 -6.01 0.35
CA PHE A 160 -10.31 -4.93 -0.46
C PHE A 160 -11.43 -4.21 0.29
N ALA A 161 -12.40 -4.96 0.85
CA ALA A 161 -13.50 -4.42 1.61
C ALA A 161 -13.04 -3.53 2.76
N ILE A 162 -12.03 -3.97 3.52
CA ILE A 162 -11.46 -3.16 4.61
C ILE A 162 -10.86 -1.87 4.06
N ASN A 163 -10.02 -1.94 3.02
CA ASN A 163 -9.30 -0.77 2.53
C ASN A 163 -10.21 0.32 1.95
N ILE A 164 -11.33 -0.03 1.31
CA ILE A 164 -12.24 0.97 0.74
C ILE A 164 -13.16 1.59 1.79
N ASN A 165 -13.60 0.81 2.80
CA ASN A 165 -14.52 1.30 3.81
C ASN A 165 -13.86 2.20 4.87
N ILE A 166 -12.53 2.16 5.01
CA ILE A 166 -11.78 3.07 5.90
C ILE A 166 -11.81 4.53 5.42
N LYS A 167 -12.30 4.79 4.20
CA LYS A 167 -12.34 6.13 3.56
C LYS A 167 -10.98 6.83 3.63
N PRO A 168 -9.99 6.31 2.91
CA PRO A 168 -8.65 6.90 2.90
C PRO A 168 -8.65 8.25 2.18
N ASP A 169 -7.73 9.14 2.58
CA ASP A 169 -7.46 10.39 1.86
C ASP A 169 -6.72 10.15 0.54
N ILE A 170 -5.92 9.06 0.50
CA ILE A 170 -5.12 8.65 -0.66
C ILE A 170 -5.34 7.16 -0.91
N LEU A 171 -5.83 6.82 -2.10
CA LEU A 171 -5.94 5.43 -2.55
C LEU A 171 -4.84 5.12 -3.56
N VAL A 172 -3.97 4.16 -3.24
CA VAL A 172 -2.90 3.69 -4.13
C VAL A 172 -3.28 2.37 -4.76
N VAL A 173 -3.35 2.36 -6.10
CA VAL A 173 -3.76 1.20 -6.89
C VAL A 173 -2.60 0.77 -7.78
N ASP A 174 -2.27 -0.52 -7.85
CA ASP A 174 -1.29 -1.07 -8.81
C ASP A 174 -2.00 -1.86 -9.92
N GLU A 175 -1.30 -2.08 -11.01
CA GLU A 175 -1.74 -2.81 -12.21
C GLU A 175 -2.32 -4.21 -11.92
N ALA A 176 -2.02 -4.80 -10.77
CA ALA A 176 -2.42 -6.15 -10.37
C ALA A 176 -3.86 -6.29 -9.86
N LEU A 177 -4.75 -5.31 -10.08
CA LEU A 177 -6.17 -5.38 -9.66
C LEU A 177 -7.03 -6.35 -10.51
N SER A 178 -6.55 -7.56 -10.76
CA SER A 178 -7.40 -8.69 -11.16
C SER A 178 -7.99 -9.35 -9.91
N VAL A 179 -8.63 -8.55 -9.05
CA VAL A 179 -9.15 -9.01 -7.76
C VAL A 179 -10.59 -9.49 -7.93
N GLY A 180 -10.85 -10.71 -7.43
CA GLY A 180 -12.20 -11.27 -7.35
C GLY A 180 -12.66 -12.00 -8.61
N ASP A 181 -13.81 -12.62 -8.49
CA ASP A 181 -14.56 -13.18 -9.60
C ASP A 181 -15.34 -12.10 -10.37
N ALA A 182 -15.96 -12.48 -11.49
CA ALA A 182 -16.66 -11.54 -12.37
C ALA A 182 -17.82 -10.77 -11.67
N ASP A 183 -18.36 -11.32 -10.59
CA ASP A 183 -19.46 -10.68 -9.85
C ASP A 183 -18.93 -9.68 -8.82
N PHE A 184 -17.79 -9.95 -8.21
CA PHE A 184 -17.10 -9.01 -7.32
C PHE A 184 -16.57 -7.77 -8.06
N GLN A 185 -16.14 -7.95 -9.33
CA GLN A 185 -15.66 -6.87 -10.17
C GLN A 185 -16.74 -5.87 -10.60
N LYS A 186 -18.02 -6.19 -10.38
CA LYS A 186 -19.16 -5.31 -10.69
C LYS A 186 -19.65 -4.48 -9.49
N LYS A 187 -19.20 -4.81 -8.27
CA LYS A 187 -19.47 -4.04 -7.06
C LYS A 187 -18.55 -2.82 -6.98
#